data_1fd29ea4ad48b20114ab54191a2ee85f
#
_entry.id   1fd29ea4ad48b20114ab54191a2ee85f
#
_cell.length_a   1.000
_cell.length_b   1.000
_cell.length_c   1.000
_cell.angle_alpha   90.00
_cell.angle_beta   90.00
_cell.angle_gamma   90.00
#
_symmetry.space_group_name_H-M   'P 1'
#
loop_
_entity.id
_entity.type
_entity.pdbx_description
1 polymer ?
#
loop_
_entity_poly.entity_id
_entity_poly.type
_entity_poly.pdbx_seq_one_letter_code
_entity_poly.pdbx_strand_id
1 'polypeptide(L)'
;MKQLYFICVTSIIFTSSCKSPKEAMQSTTALYNTKWSLIKIHGNGNEEIVNTKAFIRFDNEKGSAGGNGSCNNFGSSATINGNEVGFKNIFSTKMYCEQVQQIENKFLGILGELTRYEIKDKSLFLYRDKELLLEFAAAEEIKSTE
;
A
#
# COMPACT_ATOMS: atom_id res chain seq x y z
N MET A 1 19.56 -81.31 7.67
CA MET A 1 18.71 -80.66 6.70
C MET A 1 18.34 -79.28 7.26
N LYS A 2 19.10 -78.28 6.86
CA LYS A 2 18.90 -76.85 7.33
C LYS A 2 18.19 -76.09 6.24
N GLN A 3 16.94 -75.66 6.49
CA GLN A 3 16.22 -74.80 5.59
C GLN A 3 16.62 -73.36 5.88
N LEU A 4 17.17 -72.66 4.85
CA LEU A 4 17.41 -71.20 4.85
C LEU A 4 16.11 -70.50 4.46
N TYR A 5 15.57 -69.70 5.37
CA TYR A 5 14.53 -68.74 5.03
C TYR A 5 15.14 -67.51 4.50
N PHE A 6 14.90 -67.23 3.23
CA PHE A 6 15.22 -65.94 2.58
C PHE A 6 14.13 -64.91 2.95
N ILE A 7 14.47 -63.94 3.80
CA ILE A 7 13.59 -62.83 4.12
C ILE A 7 13.83 -61.75 3.05
N CYS A 8 12.84 -61.59 2.17
CA CYS A 8 12.82 -60.57 1.16
C CYS A 8 12.32 -59.27 1.81
N VAL A 9 13.26 -58.35 2.16
CA VAL A 9 12.90 -57.02 2.69
C VAL A 9 12.59 -56.12 1.50
N THR A 10 11.30 -55.91 1.24
CA THR A 10 10.84 -54.94 0.25
C THR A 10 10.92 -53.53 0.83
N SER A 11 11.93 -52.79 0.40
CA SER A 11 12.12 -51.40 0.76
C SER A 11 11.10 -50.54 0.03
N ILE A 12 10.09 -50.02 0.74
CA ILE A 12 9.10 -49.09 0.21
C ILE A 12 9.72 -47.69 0.26
N ILE A 13 10.13 -47.17 -0.89
CA ILE A 13 10.61 -45.80 -1.05
C ILE A 13 9.39 -44.89 -1.12
N PHE A 14 9.09 -44.21 -0.02
CA PHE A 14 8.13 -43.09 -0.02
C PHE A 14 8.77 -41.88 -0.69
N THR A 15 8.44 -41.63 -1.95
CA THR A 15 8.74 -40.36 -2.62
C THR A 15 7.76 -39.31 -2.11
N SER A 16 8.18 -38.56 -1.09
CA SER A 16 7.49 -37.33 -0.67
C SER A 16 7.59 -36.29 -1.78
N SER A 17 6.55 -36.22 -2.59
CA SER A 17 6.38 -35.11 -3.55
C SER A 17 6.03 -33.86 -2.79
N CYS A 18 7.04 -33.03 -2.45
CA CYS A 18 6.83 -31.66 -2.02
C CYS A 18 6.22 -30.87 -3.18
N LYS A 19 4.89 -30.76 -3.22
CA LYS A 19 4.22 -29.72 -3.99
C LYS A 19 4.48 -28.40 -3.28
N SER A 20 5.43 -27.61 -3.79
CA SER A 20 5.50 -26.18 -3.46
C SER A 20 4.14 -25.55 -3.76
N PRO A 21 3.52 -24.83 -2.81
CA PRO A 21 2.37 -24.03 -3.15
C PRO A 21 2.85 -23.00 -4.19
N LYS A 22 2.29 -23.05 -5.40
CA LYS A 22 2.36 -21.92 -6.32
C LYS A 22 1.64 -20.79 -5.59
N GLU A 23 2.42 -19.90 -4.98
CA GLU A 23 1.91 -18.58 -4.63
C GLU A 23 1.33 -18.01 -5.93
N ALA A 24 0.01 -17.88 -5.95
CA ALA A 24 -0.65 -17.12 -6.98
C ALA A 24 -0.01 -15.73 -6.93
N MET A 25 0.72 -15.37 -7.97
CA MET A 25 1.26 -14.03 -8.17
C MET A 25 0.04 -13.11 -8.28
N GLN A 26 -0.47 -12.71 -7.12
CA GLN A 26 -1.45 -11.65 -7.00
C GLN A 26 -0.73 -10.41 -7.53
N SER A 27 -1.17 -9.88 -8.67
CA SER A 27 -0.59 -8.67 -9.23
C SER A 27 -0.92 -7.52 -8.29
N THR A 28 -0.05 -7.30 -7.31
CA THR A 28 -0.15 -6.16 -6.41
C THR A 28 0.10 -4.91 -7.21
N THR A 29 -0.79 -3.96 -7.11
CA THR A 29 -0.62 -2.64 -7.71
C THR A 29 0.68 -2.02 -7.18
N ALA A 30 1.53 -1.51 -8.07
CA ALA A 30 2.80 -0.92 -7.67
C ALA A 30 2.59 0.39 -6.91
N LEU A 31 3.36 0.62 -5.84
CA LEU A 31 3.32 1.89 -5.10
C LEU A 31 3.61 3.09 -6.00
N TYR A 32 4.62 2.94 -6.85
CA TYR A 32 5.07 3.97 -7.79
C TYR A 32 4.24 3.96 -9.07
N ASN A 33 4.16 5.08 -9.75
CA ASN A 33 3.43 5.27 -11.02
C ASN A 33 1.91 5.03 -10.90
N THR A 34 1.39 4.97 -9.69
CA THR A 34 -0.03 4.82 -9.41
C THR A 34 -0.57 6.11 -8.79
N LYS A 35 -1.72 6.56 -9.28
CA LYS A 35 -2.48 7.62 -8.61
C LYS A 35 -3.32 6.98 -7.53
N TRP A 36 -3.02 7.26 -6.28
CA TRP A 36 -3.72 6.77 -5.12
C TRP A 36 -4.76 7.77 -4.64
N SER A 37 -6.04 7.54 -4.93
CA SER A 37 -7.14 8.40 -4.50
C SER A 37 -7.50 8.13 -3.05
N LEU A 38 -7.53 9.16 -2.21
CA LEU A 38 -7.92 9.05 -0.80
C LEU A 38 -9.39 8.67 -0.68
N ILE A 39 -9.69 7.61 0.04
CA ILE A 39 -11.05 7.11 0.26
C ILE A 39 -11.50 7.16 1.71
N LYS A 40 -10.56 7.03 2.68
CA LYS A 40 -10.88 7.15 4.10
C LYS A 40 -9.74 7.79 4.89
N ILE A 41 -10.14 8.53 5.93
CA ILE A 41 -9.29 8.99 7.02
C ILE A 41 -9.76 8.31 8.29
N HIS A 42 -8.84 7.66 9.00
CA HIS A 42 -9.09 7.02 10.28
C HIS A 42 -8.52 7.87 11.42
N GLY A 43 -9.14 7.84 12.59
CA GLY A 43 -8.64 8.50 13.78
C GLY A 43 -9.59 8.35 14.97
N ASN A 44 -9.03 8.23 16.17
CA ASN A 44 -9.79 8.12 17.42
C ASN A 44 -10.88 7.03 17.42
N GLY A 45 -10.64 5.91 16.73
CA GLY A 45 -11.60 4.81 16.63
C GLY A 45 -12.75 5.04 15.63
N ASN A 46 -12.73 6.14 14.88
CA ASN A 46 -13.71 6.46 13.85
C ASN A 46 -13.09 6.44 12.47
N GLU A 47 -13.91 6.22 11.45
CA GLU A 47 -13.53 6.39 10.05
C GLU A 47 -14.37 7.49 9.40
N GLU A 48 -13.73 8.31 8.58
CA GLU A 48 -14.37 9.33 7.77
C GLU A 48 -14.20 8.97 6.30
N ILE A 49 -15.32 8.75 5.61
CA ILE A 49 -15.33 8.48 4.17
C ILE A 49 -15.06 9.79 3.43
N VAL A 50 -14.05 9.76 2.56
CA VAL A 50 -13.62 10.92 1.77
C VAL A 50 -14.13 10.80 0.35
N ASN A 51 -14.94 11.76 -0.06
CA ASN A 51 -15.41 11.87 -1.44
C ASN A 51 -14.95 13.22 -2.03
N THR A 52 -13.65 13.33 -2.27
CA THR A 52 -13.01 14.52 -2.82
C THR A 52 -12.04 14.14 -3.93
N LYS A 53 -11.35 15.13 -4.52
CA LYS A 53 -10.29 14.88 -5.49
C LYS A 53 -8.91 14.63 -4.86
N ALA A 54 -8.84 14.39 -3.55
CA ALA A 54 -7.58 14.15 -2.85
C ALA A 54 -6.89 12.89 -3.38
N PHE A 55 -5.59 13.01 -3.66
CA PHE A 55 -4.77 11.90 -4.09
C PHE A 55 -3.30 12.11 -3.76
N ILE A 56 -2.54 11.01 -3.76
CA ILE A 56 -1.08 11.01 -3.66
C ILE A 56 -0.46 10.16 -4.78
N ARG A 57 0.73 10.54 -5.23
CA ARG A 57 1.61 9.75 -6.10
C ARG A 57 3.01 9.74 -5.51
N PHE A 58 3.70 8.64 -5.68
CA PHE A 58 5.10 8.46 -5.26
C PHE A 58 6.00 8.46 -6.49
N ASP A 59 7.11 9.16 -6.40
CA ASP A 59 8.16 9.23 -7.43
C ASP A 59 9.44 8.65 -6.84
N ASN A 60 9.81 7.45 -7.31
CA ASN A 60 11.00 6.75 -6.82
C ASN A 60 12.30 7.45 -7.22
N GLU A 61 12.35 8.02 -8.43
CA GLU A 61 13.58 8.64 -8.94
C GLU A 61 13.92 9.91 -8.17
N LYS A 62 12.90 10.68 -7.79
CA LYS A 62 13.06 11.93 -7.05
C LYS A 62 13.05 11.75 -5.54
N GLY A 63 12.72 10.55 -5.02
CA GLY A 63 12.51 10.34 -3.59
C GLY A 63 11.45 11.29 -3.03
N SER A 64 10.34 11.43 -3.73
CA SER A 64 9.29 12.40 -3.40
C SER A 64 7.89 11.80 -3.48
N ALA A 65 6.94 12.46 -2.84
CA ALA A 65 5.53 12.21 -3.02
C ALA A 65 4.79 13.54 -3.12
N GLY A 66 3.68 13.53 -3.84
CA GLY A 66 2.87 14.73 -4.02
C GLY A 66 1.54 14.43 -4.66
N GLY A 67 0.69 15.43 -4.74
CA GLY A 67 -0.65 15.28 -5.26
C GLY A 67 -1.54 16.46 -4.97
N ASN A 68 -2.81 16.16 -4.65
CA ASN A 68 -3.79 17.17 -4.28
C ASN A 68 -4.44 16.80 -2.94
N GLY A 69 -4.54 17.78 -2.03
CA GLY A 69 -5.08 17.58 -0.68
C GLY A 69 -6.59 17.63 -0.59
N SER A 70 -7.27 17.96 -1.63
CA SER A 70 -8.69 18.24 -1.89
C SER A 70 -8.90 19.64 -2.49
N CYS A 71 -8.20 20.65 -2.02
CA CYS A 71 -8.18 22.01 -2.53
C CYS A 71 -6.82 22.31 -3.15
N ASN A 72 -5.76 22.13 -2.39
CA ASN A 72 -4.40 22.53 -2.72
C ASN A 72 -3.56 21.37 -3.26
N ASN A 73 -2.64 21.70 -4.16
CA ASN A 73 -1.57 20.76 -4.50
C ASN A 73 -0.54 20.76 -3.38
N PHE A 74 0.04 19.60 -3.12
CA PHE A 74 1.10 19.42 -2.13
C PHE A 74 2.26 18.61 -2.69
N GLY A 75 3.39 18.73 -2.02
CA GLY A 75 4.59 17.93 -2.28
C GLY A 75 5.35 17.66 -0.99
N SER A 76 6.20 16.66 -1.01
CA SER A 76 7.06 16.27 0.10
C SER A 76 8.26 15.49 -0.38
N SER A 77 9.33 15.44 0.41
CA SER A 77 10.30 14.36 0.32
C SER A 77 9.66 13.08 0.86
N ALA A 78 9.89 11.96 0.21
CA ALA A 78 9.40 10.65 0.64
C ALA A 78 10.55 9.64 0.69
N THR A 79 10.66 8.92 1.79
CA THR A 79 11.61 7.82 1.96
C THR A 79 10.83 6.51 2.05
N ILE A 80 11.20 5.54 1.22
CA ILE A 80 10.62 4.20 1.21
C ILE A 80 11.74 3.19 1.46
N ASN A 81 11.55 2.32 2.46
CA ASN A 81 12.46 1.23 2.77
C ASN A 81 11.65 -0.03 3.14
N GLY A 82 11.58 -0.99 2.21
CA GLY A 82 10.67 -2.13 2.35
C GLY A 82 9.23 -1.66 2.46
N ASN A 83 8.59 -1.89 3.59
CA ASN A 83 7.24 -1.43 3.90
C ASN A 83 7.18 -0.17 4.80
N GLU A 84 8.34 0.40 5.12
CA GLU A 84 8.42 1.66 5.85
C GLU A 84 8.25 2.84 4.89
N VAL A 85 7.59 3.89 5.37
CA VAL A 85 7.40 5.15 4.65
C VAL A 85 7.63 6.32 5.61
N GLY A 86 8.25 7.37 5.11
CA GLY A 86 8.41 8.61 5.87
C GLY A 86 8.27 9.81 4.96
N PHE A 87 7.61 10.86 5.45
CA PHE A 87 7.40 12.11 4.72
C PHE A 87 8.07 13.26 5.47
N LYS A 88 8.80 14.11 4.73
CA LYS A 88 9.44 15.31 5.25
C LYS A 88 9.24 16.48 4.31
N ASN A 89 9.44 17.70 4.83
CA ASN A 89 9.34 18.92 4.02
C ASN A 89 8.01 19.03 3.27
N ILE A 90 6.91 18.74 3.97
CA ILE A 90 5.57 18.79 3.39
C ILE A 90 5.21 20.28 3.15
N PHE A 91 4.84 20.60 1.95
CA PHE A 91 4.39 21.94 1.56
C PHE A 91 3.13 21.86 0.69
N SER A 92 2.34 22.92 0.69
CA SER A 92 1.16 23.02 -0.17
C SER A 92 0.93 24.46 -0.65
N THR A 93 0.17 24.60 -1.74
CA THR A 93 -0.42 25.90 -2.11
C THR A 93 -1.40 26.38 -1.04
N LYS A 94 -1.82 27.63 -1.09
CA LYS A 94 -2.58 28.28 -0.01
C LYS A 94 -3.91 28.87 -0.52
N MET A 95 -4.73 28.04 -1.17
CA MET A 95 -6.12 28.40 -1.47
C MET A 95 -7.02 27.97 -0.30
N TYR A 96 -8.13 28.66 -0.11
CA TYR A 96 -9.17 28.30 0.83
C TYR A 96 -10.39 27.74 0.08
N CYS A 97 -10.80 26.54 0.43
CA CYS A 97 -11.96 25.87 -0.14
C CYS A 97 -12.86 25.36 1.00
N GLU A 98 -13.86 26.15 1.35
CA GLU A 98 -14.71 25.96 2.53
C GLU A 98 -15.20 24.52 2.71
N GLN A 99 -15.69 23.90 1.63
CA GLN A 99 -16.32 22.57 1.68
C GLN A 99 -15.35 21.41 1.95
N VAL A 100 -14.07 21.56 1.63
CA VAL A 100 -13.07 20.49 1.71
C VAL A 100 -11.85 20.83 2.56
N GLN A 101 -11.80 22.04 3.12
CA GLN A 101 -10.64 22.51 3.88
C GLN A 101 -10.33 21.63 5.10
N GLN A 102 -11.35 21.13 5.78
CA GLN A 102 -11.16 20.26 6.93
C GLN A 102 -10.55 18.89 6.54
N ILE A 103 -10.97 18.33 5.41
CA ILE A 103 -10.42 17.08 4.87
C ILE A 103 -8.94 17.30 4.51
N GLU A 104 -8.63 18.38 3.80
CA GLU A 104 -7.26 18.71 3.43
C GLU A 104 -6.36 18.87 4.66
N ASN A 105 -6.80 19.63 5.65
CA ASN A 105 -6.03 19.88 6.87
C ASN A 105 -5.74 18.56 7.62
N LYS A 106 -6.73 17.66 7.74
CA LYS A 106 -6.55 16.34 8.34
C LYS A 106 -5.57 15.50 7.54
N PHE A 107 -5.80 15.38 6.23
CA PHE A 107 -4.96 14.58 5.34
C PHE A 107 -3.49 15.02 5.39
N LEU A 108 -3.22 16.31 5.13
CA LEU A 108 -1.86 16.83 5.11
C LEU A 108 -1.19 16.81 6.50
N GLY A 109 -1.96 17.01 7.57
CA GLY A 109 -1.47 16.93 8.95
C GLY A 109 -0.99 15.52 9.32
N ILE A 110 -1.67 14.48 8.85
CA ILE A 110 -1.34 13.08 9.12
C ILE A 110 -0.07 12.63 8.38
N LEU A 111 0.22 13.18 7.20
CA LEU A 111 1.32 12.69 6.35
C LEU A 111 2.67 12.61 7.08
N GLY A 112 2.98 13.60 7.93
CA GLY A 112 4.24 13.64 8.69
C GLY A 112 4.37 12.60 9.81
N GLU A 113 3.26 11.94 10.16
CA GLU A 113 3.19 10.96 11.24
C GLU A 113 3.28 9.50 10.75
N LEU A 114 3.21 9.32 9.43
CA LEU A 114 3.16 7.99 8.82
C LEU A 114 4.52 7.32 8.86
N THR A 115 4.53 6.04 9.23
CA THR A 115 5.74 5.24 9.40
C THR A 115 5.76 3.98 8.54
N ARG A 116 4.60 3.49 8.10
CA ARG A 116 4.49 2.24 7.37
C ARG A 116 3.37 2.28 6.34
N TYR A 117 3.53 1.48 5.27
CA TYR A 117 2.48 1.25 4.30
C TYR A 117 2.25 -0.24 4.03
N GLU A 118 1.09 -0.55 3.46
CA GLU A 118 0.73 -1.87 2.97
C GLU A 118 -0.13 -1.70 1.71
N ILE A 119 0.11 -2.55 0.71
CA ILE A 119 -0.72 -2.61 -0.49
C ILE A 119 -1.40 -3.97 -0.53
N LYS A 120 -2.72 -3.96 -0.62
CA LYS A 120 -3.54 -5.16 -0.84
C LYS A 120 -4.42 -4.91 -2.07
N ASP A 121 -4.26 -5.74 -3.08
CA ASP A 121 -4.97 -5.61 -4.35
C ASP A 121 -4.81 -4.21 -4.96
N LYS A 122 -5.87 -3.44 -5.02
CA LYS A 122 -5.93 -2.05 -5.51
C LYS A 122 -6.02 -1.01 -4.40
N SER A 123 -5.73 -1.38 -3.16
CA SER A 123 -5.79 -0.48 -2.01
C SER A 123 -4.42 -0.26 -1.38
N LEU A 124 -4.14 1.00 -1.03
CA LEU A 124 -2.97 1.41 -0.27
C LEU A 124 -3.41 1.86 1.12
N PHE A 125 -2.81 1.29 2.13
CA PHE A 125 -3.05 1.58 3.54
C PHE A 125 -1.80 2.23 4.14
N LEU A 126 -1.95 3.39 4.78
CA LEU A 126 -0.86 4.09 5.46
C LEU A 126 -1.10 4.14 6.96
N TYR A 127 -0.04 3.84 7.72
CA TYR A 127 -0.11 3.63 9.16
C TYR A 127 0.88 4.54 9.91
N ARG A 128 0.49 4.92 11.12
CA ARG A 128 1.41 5.31 12.19
C ARG A 128 1.60 4.09 13.08
N ASP A 129 2.78 3.47 13.00
CA ASP A 129 3.09 2.20 13.66
C ASP A 129 2.08 1.08 13.31
N LYS A 130 1.15 0.78 14.19
CA LYS A 130 0.10 -0.22 14.01
C LYS A 130 -1.27 0.38 13.70
N GLU A 131 -1.42 1.68 13.86
CA GLU A 131 -2.67 2.39 13.68
C GLU A 131 -2.85 2.77 12.21
N LEU A 132 -3.91 2.28 11.59
CA LEU A 132 -4.31 2.70 10.24
C LEU A 132 -4.83 4.13 10.29
N LEU A 133 -4.25 5.02 9.48
CA LEU A 133 -4.67 6.42 9.43
C LEU A 133 -5.27 6.81 8.08
N LEU A 134 -4.74 6.29 6.97
CA LEU A 134 -5.22 6.66 5.64
C LEU A 134 -5.42 5.42 4.77
N GLU A 135 -6.52 5.42 4.02
CA GLU A 135 -6.85 4.38 3.04
C GLU A 135 -7.08 5.03 1.67
N PHE A 136 -6.43 4.45 0.66
CA PHE A 136 -6.51 4.91 -0.72
C PHE A 136 -6.91 3.77 -1.64
N ALA A 137 -7.54 4.12 -2.76
CA ALA A 137 -7.75 3.22 -3.89
C ALA A 137 -6.87 3.64 -5.07
N ALA A 138 -6.34 2.65 -5.79
CA ALA A 138 -5.69 2.92 -7.07
C ALA A 138 -6.72 3.47 -8.06
N ALA A 139 -6.49 4.68 -8.55
CA ALA A 139 -7.30 5.24 -9.62
C ALA A 139 -7.00 4.48 -10.91
N GLU A 140 -8.02 4.03 -11.62
CA GLU A 140 -7.85 3.49 -12.97
C GLU A 140 -7.39 4.64 -13.87
N GLU A 141 -6.20 4.50 -14.46
CA GLU A 141 -5.81 5.43 -15.53
C GLU A 141 -6.68 5.11 -16.74
N ILE A 142 -7.58 6.04 -17.07
CA ILE A 142 -8.24 6.02 -18.36
C ILE A 142 -7.11 6.25 -19.38
N LYS A 143 -6.64 5.16 -20.02
CA LYS A 143 -5.80 5.29 -21.21
C LYS A 143 -6.68 5.98 -22.25
N SER A 144 -6.45 7.27 -22.44
CA SER A 144 -6.96 7.97 -23.62
C SER A 144 -6.32 7.27 -24.82
N THR A 145 -7.11 6.46 -25.52
CA THR A 145 -6.77 5.98 -26.86
C THR A 145 -6.81 7.21 -27.76
N GLU A 146 -5.62 7.73 -28.10
CA GLU A 146 -5.45 8.56 -29.30
C GLU A 146 -5.54 7.70 -30.55
#